data_ad7f5c32f4ee3cffdea2e99bf8894148
#
_entry.id   ad7f5c32f4ee3cffdea2e99bf8894148
#
_cell.length_a   1.000
_cell.length_b   1.000
_cell.length_c   1.000
_cell.angle_alpha   90.00
_cell.angle_beta   90.00
_cell.angle_gamma   90.00
#
_symmetry.space_group_name_H-M   'P 1'
#
loop_
_entity.id
_entity.type
_entity.pdbx_description
1 polymer ?
#
loop_
_entity_poly.entity_id
_entity_poly.type
_entity_poly.pdbx_seq_one_letter_code
_entity_poly.pdbx_strand_id
1 'polypeptide(L)'
;MRLAIVSDIHGNLTALEAVAADIARRRVDRVVHGGDLVLIGARPAEVFDRIGELDWPGIVGNTDELLWRPDEFHTQLEVAPKLEPLLRVLFEEYAPATADRLGPVRLGALGQLLATSRIGKLCLVHASPSSLWRAPMPSASDDELLRTYGEVEVPTVVYGHIHRPFVRNLGALTVANAGSVGLPWDGDPRASYLLIDDGEP
;
A
#
# COMPACT_ATOMS: atom_id res chain seq x y z
N MET A 1 -8.78 19.61 -7.15
CA MET A 1 -7.66 19.17 -6.28
C MET A 1 -7.05 17.93 -6.91
N ARG A 2 -5.76 17.98 -7.23
CA ARG A 2 -5.01 16.85 -7.77
C ARG A 2 -4.33 16.09 -6.63
N LEU A 3 -4.71 14.84 -6.44
CA LEU A 3 -4.18 13.94 -5.42
C LEU A 3 -3.32 12.86 -6.06
N ALA A 4 -2.13 12.59 -5.53
CA ALA A 4 -1.36 11.40 -5.86
C ALA A 4 -1.46 10.37 -4.74
N ILE A 5 -1.61 9.09 -5.11
CA ILE A 5 -1.56 7.96 -4.19
C ILE A 5 -0.41 7.06 -4.60
N VAL A 6 0.59 6.96 -3.75
CA VAL A 6 1.72 6.05 -3.85
C VAL A 6 1.51 4.87 -2.92
N SER A 7 1.91 3.66 -3.27
CA SER A 7 1.75 2.48 -2.42
C SER A 7 2.86 1.47 -2.67
N ASP A 8 3.05 0.57 -1.72
CA ASP A 8 3.91 -0.62 -1.92
C ASP A 8 5.34 -0.23 -2.32
N ILE A 9 5.97 0.61 -1.49
CA ILE A 9 7.32 1.17 -1.71
C ILE A 9 8.40 0.16 -1.38
N HIS A 10 8.14 -0.70 -0.38
CA HIS A 10 8.96 -1.84 -0.01
C HIS A 10 10.47 -1.52 0.15
N GLY A 11 10.81 -0.44 0.87
CA GLY A 11 12.22 -0.10 1.13
C GLY A 11 13.04 0.25 -0.11
N ASN A 12 12.38 0.54 -1.24
CA ASN A 12 13.02 0.91 -2.50
C ASN A 12 13.15 2.44 -2.63
N LEU A 13 14.16 3.01 -1.98
CA LEU A 13 14.41 4.45 -2.01
C LEU A 13 14.64 4.98 -3.43
N THR A 14 15.29 4.22 -4.30
CA THR A 14 15.56 4.65 -5.68
C THR A 14 14.26 4.88 -6.45
N ALA A 15 13.31 3.95 -6.32
CA ALA A 15 12.00 4.08 -6.95
C ALA A 15 11.18 5.22 -6.32
N LEU A 16 11.23 5.36 -4.98
CA LEU A 16 10.58 6.47 -4.28
C LEU A 16 11.07 7.83 -4.77
N GLU A 17 12.38 8.04 -4.89
CA GLU A 17 12.95 9.30 -5.39
C GLU A 17 12.55 9.59 -6.83
N ALA A 18 12.51 8.57 -7.69
CA ALA A 18 12.06 8.73 -9.07
C ALA A 18 10.58 9.16 -9.14
N VAL A 19 9.72 8.55 -8.31
CA VAL A 19 8.29 8.91 -8.21
C VAL A 19 8.13 10.30 -7.61
N ALA A 20 8.86 10.65 -6.55
CA ALA A 20 8.81 11.99 -5.95
C ALA A 20 9.19 13.09 -6.96
N ALA A 21 10.25 12.84 -7.74
CA ALA A 21 10.68 13.75 -8.79
C ALA A 21 9.63 13.89 -9.92
N ASP A 22 8.91 12.81 -10.27
CA ASP A 22 7.84 12.86 -11.27
C ASP A 22 6.61 13.61 -10.73
N ILE A 23 6.17 13.33 -9.51
CA ILE A 23 5.06 14.00 -8.83
C ILE A 23 5.31 15.51 -8.74
N ALA A 24 6.54 15.94 -8.40
CA ALA A 24 6.90 17.34 -8.32
C ALA A 24 6.69 18.11 -9.64
N ARG A 25 6.81 17.43 -10.79
CA ARG A 25 6.56 18.02 -12.12
C ARG A 25 5.08 18.10 -12.49
N ARG A 26 4.21 17.35 -11.79
CA ARG A 26 2.79 17.17 -12.17
C ARG A 26 1.81 18.11 -11.47
N ARG A 27 2.29 19.06 -10.68
CA ARG A 27 1.46 20.02 -9.93
C ARG A 27 0.40 19.33 -9.08
N VAL A 28 0.84 18.34 -8.30
CA VAL A 28 -0.01 17.61 -7.35
C VAL A 28 -0.21 18.48 -6.11
N ASP A 29 -1.46 18.62 -5.65
CA ASP A 29 -1.80 19.41 -4.47
C ASP A 29 -1.52 18.65 -3.17
N ARG A 30 -1.65 17.32 -3.19
CA ARG A 30 -1.46 16.45 -2.04
C ARG A 30 -0.98 15.08 -2.47
N VAL A 31 -0.09 14.47 -1.67
CA VAL A 31 0.33 13.08 -1.83
C VAL A 31 -0.01 12.30 -0.57
N VAL A 32 -0.46 11.06 -0.73
CA VAL A 32 -0.68 10.12 0.39
C VAL A 32 -0.13 8.75 0.04
N HIS A 33 0.23 7.96 1.06
CA HIS A 33 0.68 6.59 0.82
C HIS A 33 -0.33 5.53 1.28
N GLY A 34 -0.37 4.41 0.56
CA GLY A 34 -1.26 3.26 0.77
C GLY A 34 -0.67 2.12 1.59
N GLY A 35 0.44 2.34 2.32
CA GLY A 35 1.10 1.30 3.12
C GLY A 35 2.19 0.53 2.37
N ASP A 36 2.73 -0.48 3.04
CA ASP A 36 3.85 -1.33 2.59
C ASP A 36 5.10 -0.51 2.25
N LEU A 37 5.54 0.27 3.26
CA LEU A 37 6.60 1.24 3.09
C LEU A 37 8.00 0.61 3.10
N VAL A 38 8.26 -0.34 4.01
CA VAL A 38 9.63 -0.61 4.46
C VAL A 38 10.14 -2.03 4.21
N LEU A 39 9.29 -3.06 4.28
CA LEU A 39 9.73 -4.46 4.20
C LEU A 39 10.19 -4.86 2.80
N ILE A 40 11.13 -5.81 2.72
CA ILE A 40 11.72 -6.44 1.54
C ILE A 40 12.93 -5.68 0.98
N GLY A 41 12.83 -4.39 0.73
CA GLY A 41 13.90 -3.62 0.10
C GLY A 41 15.10 -3.32 0.99
N ALA A 42 16.15 -2.82 0.37
CA ALA A 42 17.45 -2.66 1.02
C ALA A 42 17.56 -1.45 1.96
N ARG A 43 16.63 -0.48 1.87
CA ARG A 43 16.76 0.83 2.53
C ARG A 43 15.51 1.24 3.31
N PRO A 44 15.06 0.41 4.31
CA PRO A 44 13.81 0.65 5.04
C PRO A 44 13.81 1.94 5.85
N ALA A 45 14.89 2.24 6.56
CA ALA A 45 14.99 3.43 7.40
C ALA A 45 14.97 4.72 6.57
N GLU A 46 15.73 4.72 5.47
CA GLU A 46 15.80 5.88 4.58
C GLU A 46 14.48 6.15 3.86
N VAL A 47 13.74 5.08 3.48
CA VAL A 47 12.39 5.24 2.90
C VAL A 47 11.45 5.83 3.93
N PHE A 48 11.44 5.32 5.17
CA PHE A 48 10.60 5.84 6.23
C PHE A 48 10.89 7.32 6.51
N ASP A 49 12.17 7.68 6.68
CA ASP A 49 12.58 9.06 6.92
C ASP A 49 12.19 9.96 5.73
N ARG A 50 12.38 9.48 4.51
CA ARG A 50 12.06 10.23 3.30
C ARG A 50 10.56 10.52 3.14
N ILE A 51 9.70 9.58 3.47
CA ILE A 51 8.24 9.79 3.50
C ILE A 51 7.87 10.87 4.52
N GLY A 52 8.52 10.88 5.69
CA GLY A 52 8.36 11.93 6.70
C GLY A 52 8.84 13.31 6.20
N GLU A 53 10.02 13.39 5.55
CA GLU A 53 10.54 14.63 4.97
C GLU A 53 9.65 15.22 3.86
N LEU A 54 9.01 14.34 3.07
CA LEU A 54 8.08 14.71 2.01
C LEU A 54 6.70 15.12 2.55
N ASP A 55 6.45 14.93 3.85
CA ASP A 55 5.14 15.14 4.49
C ASP A 55 4.00 14.41 3.78
N TRP A 56 4.24 13.14 3.44
CA TRP A 56 3.25 12.29 2.80
C TRP A 56 2.56 11.40 3.84
N PRO A 57 1.40 11.82 4.36
CA PRO A 57 0.63 11.00 5.30
C PRO A 57 0.01 9.80 4.58
N GLY A 58 -0.35 8.76 5.35
CA GLY A 58 -1.00 7.59 4.77
C GLY A 58 -1.44 6.57 5.80
N ILE A 59 -1.48 5.32 5.36
CA ILE A 59 -1.99 4.18 6.12
C ILE A 59 -0.94 3.07 6.24
N VAL A 60 -1.17 2.13 7.13
CA VAL A 60 -0.33 0.93 7.31
C VAL A 60 -0.64 -0.11 6.23
N GLY A 61 0.37 -0.86 5.80
CA GLY A 61 0.21 -2.06 4.98
C GLY A 61 0.42 -3.35 5.76
N ASN A 62 0.16 -4.49 5.13
CA ASN A 62 0.31 -5.79 5.79
C ASN A 62 1.77 -6.13 6.09
N THR A 63 2.69 -5.76 5.20
CA THR A 63 4.11 -6.02 5.44
C THR A 63 4.72 -5.05 6.45
N ASP A 64 4.13 -3.87 6.63
CA ASP A 64 4.48 -2.99 7.75
C ASP A 64 3.98 -3.59 9.07
N GLU A 65 2.71 -4.05 9.12
CA GLU A 65 2.08 -4.63 10.33
C GLU A 65 2.85 -5.84 10.86
N LEU A 66 3.36 -6.71 9.99
CA LEU A 66 4.06 -7.92 10.42
C LEU A 66 5.34 -7.65 11.22
N LEU A 67 5.89 -6.43 11.19
CA LEU A 67 7.06 -6.05 11.98
C LEU A 67 6.80 -6.07 13.49
N TRP A 68 5.54 -5.97 13.92
CA TRP A 68 5.12 -6.04 15.33
C TRP A 68 3.99 -7.05 15.58
N ARG A 69 3.54 -7.77 14.55
CA ARG A 69 2.51 -8.82 14.63
C ARG A 69 3.04 -10.17 14.14
N PRO A 70 4.06 -10.74 14.81
CA PRO A 70 4.59 -12.05 14.42
C PRO A 70 3.57 -13.18 14.52
N ASP A 71 2.53 -13.03 15.34
CA ASP A 71 1.40 -13.94 15.49
C ASP A 71 0.59 -14.10 14.18
N GLU A 72 0.58 -13.10 13.31
CA GLU A 72 -0.06 -13.18 11.98
C GLU A 72 0.50 -14.30 11.09
N PHE A 73 1.72 -14.76 11.34
CA PHE A 73 2.29 -15.90 10.61
C PHE A 73 1.35 -17.12 10.60
N HIS A 74 0.83 -17.51 11.77
CA HIS A 74 -0.06 -18.66 11.88
C HIS A 74 -1.40 -18.43 11.17
N THR A 75 -1.97 -17.23 11.32
CA THR A 75 -3.20 -16.84 10.63
C THR A 75 -3.05 -16.94 9.11
N GLN A 76 -1.95 -16.40 8.58
CA GLN A 76 -1.71 -16.42 7.14
C GLN A 76 -1.37 -17.83 6.62
N LEU A 77 -0.67 -18.64 7.42
CA LEU A 77 -0.37 -20.03 7.07
C LEU A 77 -1.64 -20.89 6.98
N GLU A 78 -2.59 -20.73 7.89
CA GLU A 78 -3.88 -21.44 7.84
C GLU A 78 -4.67 -21.12 6.57
N VAL A 79 -4.63 -19.87 6.14
CA VAL A 79 -5.38 -19.38 4.97
C VAL A 79 -4.70 -19.75 3.65
N ALA A 80 -3.38 -19.70 3.61
CA ALA A 80 -2.57 -19.88 2.42
C ALA A 80 -1.40 -20.84 2.64
N PRO A 81 -1.64 -22.13 2.99
CA PRO A 81 -0.59 -23.07 3.35
C PRO A 81 0.44 -23.30 2.24
N LYS A 82 0.05 -23.10 0.99
CA LYS A 82 0.97 -23.19 -0.16
C LYS A 82 2.03 -22.10 -0.19
N LEU A 83 1.81 -21.00 0.54
CA LEU A 83 2.75 -19.89 0.65
C LEU A 83 3.69 -20.03 1.86
N GLU A 84 3.66 -21.13 2.60
CA GLU A 84 4.51 -21.37 3.76
C GLU A 84 5.99 -20.98 3.54
N PRO A 85 6.68 -21.39 2.45
CA PRO A 85 8.07 -21.02 2.25
C PRO A 85 8.28 -19.50 2.15
N LEU A 86 7.35 -18.79 1.48
CA LEU A 86 7.41 -17.34 1.37
C LEU A 86 7.11 -16.67 2.72
N LEU A 87 6.08 -17.14 3.42
CA LEU A 87 5.71 -16.61 4.74
C LEU A 87 6.85 -16.77 5.74
N ARG A 88 7.55 -17.91 5.75
CA ARG A 88 8.73 -18.09 6.61
C ARG A 88 9.82 -17.07 6.32
N VAL A 89 10.17 -16.86 5.07
CA VAL A 89 11.17 -15.85 4.69
C VAL A 89 10.74 -14.45 5.13
N LEU A 90 9.47 -14.08 4.92
CA LEU A 90 8.97 -12.77 5.32
C LEU A 90 8.99 -12.57 6.84
N PHE A 91 8.49 -13.53 7.61
CA PHE A 91 8.33 -13.38 9.06
C PHE A 91 9.60 -13.72 9.86
N GLU A 92 10.37 -14.72 9.42
CA GLU A 92 11.53 -15.23 10.18
C GLU A 92 12.85 -14.56 9.77
N GLU A 93 12.96 -14.02 8.54
CA GLU A 93 14.18 -13.41 8.02
C GLU A 93 14.03 -11.91 7.77
N TYR A 94 13.09 -11.50 6.89
CA TYR A 94 12.98 -10.10 6.50
C TYR A 94 12.42 -9.19 7.60
N ALA A 95 11.42 -9.63 8.34
CA ALA A 95 10.81 -8.80 9.37
C ALA A 95 11.78 -8.44 10.50
N PRO A 96 12.50 -9.40 11.12
CA PRO A 96 13.49 -9.07 12.16
C PRO A 96 14.60 -8.16 11.64
N ALA A 97 15.14 -8.46 10.45
CA ALA A 97 16.20 -7.66 9.86
C ALA A 97 15.76 -6.23 9.50
N THR A 98 14.50 -6.06 9.09
CA THR A 98 13.92 -4.74 8.81
C THR A 98 13.66 -3.97 10.11
N ALA A 99 13.10 -4.62 11.14
CA ALA A 99 12.86 -4.02 12.44
C ALA A 99 14.17 -3.51 13.08
N ASP A 100 15.25 -4.30 13.00
CA ASP A 100 16.58 -3.89 13.47
C ASP A 100 17.09 -2.63 12.76
N ARG A 101 16.91 -2.54 11.43
CA ARG A 101 17.34 -1.37 10.64
C ARG A 101 16.51 -0.14 10.91
N LEU A 102 15.22 -0.29 11.15
CA LEU A 102 14.32 0.82 11.51
C LEU A 102 14.65 1.39 12.89
N GLY A 103 14.93 0.53 13.82
CA GLY A 103 15.07 0.87 15.23
C GLY A 103 13.73 1.23 15.89
N PRO A 104 13.69 1.31 17.23
CA PRO A 104 12.45 1.38 18.00
C PRO A 104 11.62 2.64 17.74
N VAL A 105 12.26 3.77 17.42
CA VAL A 105 11.56 5.04 17.20
C VAL A 105 10.73 5.00 15.92
N ARG A 106 11.32 4.57 14.80
CA ARG A 106 10.63 4.46 13.50
C ARG A 106 9.57 3.37 13.53
N LEU A 107 9.91 2.23 14.16
CA LEU A 107 8.95 1.12 14.33
C LEU A 107 7.74 1.55 15.15
N GLY A 108 7.95 2.31 16.24
CA GLY A 108 6.86 2.87 17.03
C GLY A 108 6.00 3.86 16.25
N ALA A 109 6.60 4.71 15.42
CA ALA A 109 5.87 5.66 14.58
C ALA A 109 5.08 4.95 13.46
N LEU A 110 5.67 3.94 12.82
CA LEU A 110 5.00 3.11 11.82
C LEU A 110 3.75 2.41 12.41
N GLY A 111 3.86 1.91 13.65
CA GLY A 111 2.76 1.28 14.37
C GLY A 111 1.61 2.23 14.78
N GLN A 112 1.75 3.54 14.62
CA GLN A 112 0.67 4.52 14.84
C GLN A 112 -0.15 4.83 13.58
N LEU A 113 0.25 4.32 12.43
CA LEU A 113 -0.50 4.51 11.19
C LEU A 113 -1.86 3.82 11.28
N LEU A 114 -2.88 4.47 10.74
CA LEU A 114 -4.23 3.91 10.69
C LEU A 114 -4.32 2.85 9.56
N ALA A 115 -5.25 1.91 9.70
CA ALA A 115 -5.51 0.92 8.66
C ALA A 115 -6.27 1.50 7.44
N THR A 116 -6.99 2.61 7.64
CA THR A 116 -7.80 3.26 6.60
C THR A 116 -7.73 4.77 6.71
N SER A 117 -7.91 5.47 5.59
CA SER A 117 -8.00 6.93 5.56
C SER A 117 -9.12 7.40 4.63
N ARG A 118 -9.89 8.40 5.06
CA ARG A 118 -10.89 9.08 4.21
C ARG A 118 -10.38 10.44 3.78
N ILE A 119 -10.41 10.70 2.48
CA ILE A 119 -9.93 11.94 1.87
C ILE A 119 -11.05 12.49 0.99
N GLY A 120 -11.86 13.37 1.55
CA GLY A 120 -13.08 13.85 0.86
C GLY A 120 -14.03 12.71 0.52
N LYS A 121 -14.24 12.45 -0.77
CA LYS A 121 -15.10 11.38 -1.30
C LYS A 121 -14.35 10.07 -1.59
N LEU A 122 -13.12 9.96 -1.14
CA LEU A 122 -12.28 8.77 -1.36
C LEU A 122 -12.02 8.06 -0.04
N CYS A 123 -12.03 6.73 -0.07
CA CYS A 123 -11.50 5.87 0.98
C CYS A 123 -10.22 5.18 0.48
N LEU A 124 -9.13 5.32 1.24
CA LEU A 124 -7.88 4.63 1.03
C LEU A 124 -7.79 3.47 2.03
N VAL A 125 -7.59 2.27 1.53
CA VAL A 125 -7.32 1.05 2.30
C VAL A 125 -6.08 0.37 1.74
N HIS A 126 -5.38 -0.47 2.52
CA HIS A 126 -4.22 -1.17 1.95
C HIS A 126 -4.66 -2.31 1.03
N ALA A 127 -5.48 -3.23 1.51
CA ALA A 127 -6.00 -4.34 0.71
C ALA A 127 -7.54 -4.30 0.61
N SER A 128 -8.23 -4.37 1.74
CA SER A 128 -9.68 -4.22 1.83
C SER A 128 -10.08 -3.55 3.14
N PRO A 129 -11.33 -3.08 3.30
CA PRO A 129 -11.77 -2.44 4.54
C PRO A 129 -11.67 -3.34 5.78
N SER A 130 -11.76 -4.65 5.60
CA SER A 130 -11.75 -5.65 6.68
C SER A 130 -10.42 -6.39 6.83
N SER A 131 -9.45 -6.19 5.94
CA SER A 131 -8.20 -6.95 5.96
C SER A 131 -7.06 -6.18 5.30
N LEU A 132 -5.88 -6.21 5.93
CA LEU A 132 -4.64 -5.74 5.30
C LEU A 132 -4.04 -6.77 4.34
N TRP A 133 -4.49 -8.05 4.41
CA TRP A 133 -3.88 -9.19 3.72
C TRP A 133 -4.67 -9.71 2.53
N ARG A 134 -5.92 -9.28 2.35
CA ARG A 134 -6.81 -9.81 1.32
C ARG A 134 -7.43 -8.72 0.48
N ALA A 135 -7.15 -8.78 -0.80
CA ALA A 135 -7.71 -7.88 -1.79
C ALA A 135 -8.15 -8.63 -3.05
N PRO A 136 -9.19 -8.19 -3.74
CA PRO A 136 -9.54 -8.68 -5.06
C PRO A 136 -8.41 -8.43 -6.08
N MET A 137 -8.23 -9.38 -6.99
CA MET A 137 -7.32 -9.23 -8.13
C MET A 137 -7.95 -8.37 -9.24
N PRO A 138 -7.17 -7.83 -10.21
CA PRO A 138 -7.73 -7.08 -11.34
C PRO A 138 -8.72 -7.90 -12.18
N SER A 139 -8.65 -9.23 -12.12
CA SER A 139 -9.57 -10.16 -12.79
C SER A 139 -10.85 -10.49 -11.99
N ALA A 140 -11.00 -9.94 -10.78
CA ALA A 140 -12.20 -10.13 -9.97
C ALA A 140 -13.44 -9.61 -10.70
N SER A 141 -14.58 -10.25 -10.46
CA SER A 141 -15.85 -9.79 -11.01
C SER A 141 -16.31 -8.47 -10.38
N ASP A 142 -17.19 -7.74 -11.07
CA ASP A 142 -17.78 -6.52 -10.52
C ASP A 142 -18.55 -6.79 -9.22
N ASP A 143 -19.24 -7.93 -9.14
CA ASP A 143 -19.93 -8.37 -7.92
C ASP A 143 -18.97 -8.62 -6.75
N GLU A 144 -17.78 -9.15 -7.01
CA GLU A 144 -16.76 -9.35 -5.98
C GLU A 144 -16.22 -8.01 -5.48
N LEU A 145 -15.93 -7.07 -6.38
CA LEU A 145 -15.50 -5.72 -6.02
C LEU A 145 -16.57 -4.97 -5.23
N LEU A 146 -17.85 -5.07 -5.65
CA LEU A 146 -18.97 -4.45 -4.95
C LEU A 146 -19.17 -5.05 -3.55
N ARG A 147 -19.06 -6.39 -3.40
CA ARG A 147 -19.14 -7.03 -2.07
C ARG A 147 -18.00 -6.60 -1.16
N THR A 148 -16.79 -6.42 -1.71
CA THR A 148 -15.60 -6.07 -0.92
C THR A 148 -15.59 -4.61 -0.49
N TYR A 149 -15.99 -3.70 -1.39
CA TYR A 149 -15.79 -2.27 -1.19
C TYR A 149 -17.10 -1.45 -1.11
N GLY A 150 -18.24 -2.03 -1.45
CA GLY A 150 -19.53 -1.28 -1.54
C GLY A 150 -20.03 -0.73 -0.20
N GLU A 151 -19.71 -1.36 0.92
CA GLU A 151 -20.11 -0.92 2.26
C GLU A 151 -19.36 0.32 2.78
N VAL A 152 -18.33 0.78 2.06
CA VAL A 152 -17.53 1.93 2.52
C VAL A 152 -18.26 3.27 2.37
N GLU A 153 -19.36 3.31 1.63
CA GLU A 153 -20.24 4.48 1.43
C GLU A 153 -19.49 5.72 0.90
N VAL A 154 -18.58 5.51 -0.04
CA VAL A 154 -17.90 6.58 -0.79
C VAL A 154 -17.90 6.26 -2.27
N PRO A 155 -17.87 7.25 -3.17
CA PRO A 155 -17.86 6.99 -4.61
C PRO A 155 -16.52 6.42 -5.13
N THR A 156 -15.42 6.54 -4.38
CA THR A 156 -14.11 6.05 -4.82
C THR A 156 -13.38 5.31 -3.70
N VAL A 157 -12.93 4.10 -3.99
CA VAL A 157 -12.02 3.33 -3.12
C VAL A 157 -10.72 3.10 -3.86
N VAL A 158 -9.60 3.39 -3.19
CA VAL A 158 -8.26 3.11 -3.70
C VAL A 158 -7.54 2.15 -2.75
N TYR A 159 -6.83 1.19 -3.32
CA TYR A 159 -6.04 0.24 -2.57
C TYR A 159 -4.68 -0.08 -3.25
N GLY A 160 -3.76 -0.70 -2.53
CA GLY A 160 -2.45 -1.16 -2.97
C GLY A 160 -2.34 -2.68 -3.02
N HIS A 161 -1.38 -3.27 -2.27
CA HIS A 161 -1.24 -4.68 -1.92
C HIS A 161 -0.99 -5.67 -3.07
N ILE A 162 -1.72 -5.57 -4.17
CA ILE A 162 -1.60 -6.54 -5.29
C ILE A 162 -0.58 -6.11 -6.34
N HIS A 163 0.00 -4.90 -6.23
CA HIS A 163 1.04 -4.33 -7.11
C HIS A 163 0.68 -4.32 -8.61
N ARG A 164 -0.61 -4.26 -8.93
CA ARG A 164 -1.13 -4.27 -10.30
C ARG A 164 -2.12 -3.12 -10.48
N PRO A 165 -1.71 -2.04 -11.13
CA PRO A 165 -2.55 -0.86 -11.28
C PRO A 165 -3.75 -1.15 -12.18
N PHE A 166 -4.91 -0.68 -11.76
CA PHE A 166 -6.12 -0.64 -12.60
C PHE A 166 -7.13 0.37 -12.05
N VAL A 167 -8.07 0.76 -12.89
CA VAL A 167 -9.24 1.55 -12.51
C VAL A 167 -10.48 0.85 -13.08
N ARG A 168 -11.51 0.66 -12.25
CA ARG A 168 -12.77 0.06 -12.67
C ARG A 168 -13.95 0.87 -12.14
N ASN A 169 -14.81 1.32 -13.07
CA ASN A 169 -16.05 2.01 -12.74
C ASN A 169 -17.18 0.98 -12.63
N LEU A 170 -17.85 0.95 -11.48
CA LEU A 170 -18.96 0.06 -11.14
C LEU A 170 -20.28 0.84 -10.99
N GLY A 171 -20.43 1.96 -11.67
CA GLY A 171 -21.56 2.85 -11.55
C GLY A 171 -21.41 3.88 -10.44
N ALA A 172 -22.01 3.64 -9.28
CA ALA A 172 -21.90 4.54 -8.12
C ALA A 172 -20.55 4.44 -7.39
N LEU A 173 -19.77 3.39 -7.65
CA LEU A 173 -18.46 3.13 -7.03
C LEU A 173 -17.38 3.00 -8.09
N THR A 174 -16.28 3.71 -7.92
CA THR A 174 -15.05 3.47 -8.65
C THR A 174 -14.03 2.79 -7.73
N VAL A 175 -13.47 1.68 -8.18
CA VAL A 175 -12.40 0.96 -7.47
C VAL A 175 -11.11 1.09 -8.27
N ALA A 176 -10.03 1.51 -7.62
CA ALA A 176 -8.74 1.68 -8.24
C ALA A 176 -7.62 1.03 -7.41
N ASN A 177 -6.61 0.50 -8.08
CA ASN A 177 -5.37 0.08 -7.45
C ASN A 177 -4.23 0.98 -7.90
N ALA A 178 -3.42 1.47 -6.94
CA ALA A 178 -2.33 2.39 -7.21
C ALA A 178 -1.11 1.71 -7.87
N GLY A 179 -1.10 0.38 -7.96
CA GLY A 179 0.08 -0.37 -8.36
C GLY A 179 1.14 -0.39 -7.25
N SER A 180 2.40 -0.42 -7.61
CA SER A 180 3.51 -0.42 -6.66
C SER A 180 4.62 0.53 -7.10
N VAL A 181 5.16 1.28 -6.15
CA VAL A 181 6.36 2.09 -6.37
C VAL A 181 7.62 1.21 -6.40
N GLY A 182 7.76 0.29 -5.46
CA GLY A 182 9.00 -0.43 -5.23
C GLY A 182 9.07 -1.84 -5.80
N LEU A 183 7.92 -2.49 -6.05
CA LEU A 183 7.86 -3.91 -6.38
C LEU A 183 6.69 -4.22 -7.35
N PRO A 184 6.68 -3.72 -8.58
CA PRO A 184 5.58 -3.94 -9.53
C PRO A 184 5.46 -5.40 -9.96
N TRP A 185 4.19 -5.89 -10.11
CA TRP A 185 3.88 -7.27 -10.51
C TRP A 185 2.96 -7.33 -11.75
N ASP A 186 2.88 -6.25 -12.49
CA ASP A 186 2.07 -6.12 -13.71
C ASP A 186 2.83 -6.48 -15.01
N GLY A 187 4.12 -6.83 -14.87
CA GLY A 187 5.00 -7.13 -16.01
C GLY A 187 5.78 -5.91 -16.53
N ASP A 188 5.56 -4.74 -15.98
CA ASP A 188 6.34 -3.52 -16.25
C ASP A 188 7.28 -3.25 -15.04
N PRO A 189 8.61 -3.14 -15.23
CA PRO A 189 9.53 -2.88 -14.12
C PRO A 189 9.50 -1.43 -13.62
N ARG A 190 8.73 -0.55 -14.24
CA ARG A 190 8.62 0.85 -13.83
C ARG A 190 7.71 1.00 -12.61
N ALA A 191 8.06 1.91 -11.70
CA ALA A 191 7.20 2.32 -10.61
C ALA A 191 5.86 2.87 -11.13
N SER A 192 4.78 2.56 -10.43
CA SER A 192 3.45 3.11 -10.69
C SER A 192 2.88 3.82 -9.47
N TYR A 193 2.03 4.79 -9.71
CA TYR A 193 1.21 5.47 -8.71
C TYR A 193 -0.07 6.01 -9.37
N LEU A 194 -1.08 6.31 -8.57
CA LEU A 194 -2.38 6.79 -9.08
C LEU A 194 -2.46 8.31 -8.94
N LEU A 195 -2.96 8.97 -9.99
CA LEU A 195 -3.36 10.37 -9.95
C LEU A 195 -4.89 10.46 -9.96
N ILE A 196 -5.42 11.33 -9.14
CA ILE A 196 -6.86 11.60 -9.02
C ILE A 196 -7.07 13.09 -9.22
N ASP A 197 -7.80 13.44 -10.26
CA ASP A 197 -8.18 14.82 -10.56
C ASP A 197 -9.63 15.07 -10.15
N ASP A 198 -9.87 16.09 -9.30
CA ASP A 198 -11.21 16.50 -8.84
C ASP A 198 -12.05 15.37 -8.24
N GLY A 199 -11.39 14.33 -7.73
CA GLY A 199 -12.02 13.19 -7.10
C GLY A 199 -12.26 12.00 -8.02
N GLU A 200 -11.79 12.07 -9.27
CA GLU A 200 -11.81 10.96 -10.24
C GLU A 200 -10.40 10.49 -10.57
N PRO A 201 -10.15 9.17 -10.55
CA PRO A 201 -8.85 8.56 -10.85
C PRO A 201 -8.53 8.53 -12.34
#